data_eca2e074f435c4bd80e1ec549bdefe17
#
_entry.id   eca2e074f435c4bd80e1ec549bdefe17
#
_cell.length_a   1.000
_cell.length_b   1.000
_cell.length_c   1.000
_cell.angle_alpha   90.00
_cell.angle_beta   90.00
_cell.angle_gamma   90.00
#
_symmetry.space_group_name_H-M   'P 1'
#
loop_
_entity.id
_entity.type
_entity.pdbx_description
1 polymer ?
#
loop_
_entity_poly.entity_id
_entity_poly.type
_entity_poly.pdbx_seq_one_letter_code
_entity_poly.pdbx_strand_id
1 'polypeptide(L)'
;MENYFISGIQQVGVGTENFHESWKWYIEMFQMNVKILEDDTVAERMLPYTGNKPQKRHACIAVNLQGGGGFEIWQYSQRKPEPIPFEVQVGDLGIFAAKIKSRNVKAFHDELKAKYEKVGDVAKTPEGKETFIVKDPWNNYFQVVEDDYVFIDKKCLSGGTVGAMIGVTDIERAFSVYRDVLGYDTVVYDETGIFADFAFMNGGDQKYRRVLLRSSRKPKGAFAELMGNSSIELVVALDRQPRKIFEGRYWGDPGFIQICFDITNMQELRKFCESKGFPFTVDSCPNNERFDMGEASGHFTYLEDQDGTLIEFVETHKIPVMKKLGWNINMLTRNREKPLPRFLFKVMGLFKVKLD
;
A
#
# COMPACT_ATOMS: atom_id res chain seq x y z
N MET A 1 18.25 -0.25 21.96
CA MET A 1 16.84 -0.45 21.60
C MET A 1 16.54 0.54 20.50
N GLU A 2 15.95 0.08 19.42
CA GLU A 2 15.52 0.96 18.32
C GLU A 2 14.51 1.97 18.87
N ASN A 3 14.81 3.26 18.71
CA ASN A 3 13.93 4.34 19.18
C ASN A 3 12.80 4.67 18.19
N TYR A 4 12.65 3.88 17.13
CA TYR A 4 11.58 3.96 16.13
C TYR A 4 10.89 2.61 15.97
N PHE A 5 9.74 2.60 15.32
CA PHE A 5 9.10 1.36 14.86
C PHE A 5 8.18 1.62 13.68
N ILE A 6 8.02 0.58 12.88
CA ILE A 6 7.07 0.53 11.76
C ILE A 6 5.81 -0.16 12.25
N SER A 7 4.66 0.52 12.18
CA SER A 7 3.39 0.02 12.70
C SER A 7 2.69 -0.95 11.76
N GLY A 8 2.93 -0.83 10.45
CA GLY A 8 2.35 -1.65 9.41
C GLY A 8 2.19 -0.89 8.09
N ILE A 9 1.60 -1.55 7.09
CA ILE A 9 1.28 -0.93 5.80
C ILE A 9 0.06 0.00 6.00
N GLN A 10 0.29 1.31 5.81
CA GLN A 10 -0.77 2.31 5.92
C GLN A 10 -1.64 2.33 4.67
N GLN A 11 -1.01 2.34 3.49
CA GLN A 11 -1.68 2.32 2.19
C GLN A 11 -0.78 1.81 1.06
N VAL A 12 -1.42 1.46 -0.05
CA VAL A 12 -0.77 1.34 -1.37
C VAL A 12 -1.25 2.50 -2.22
N GLY A 13 -0.32 3.25 -2.81
CA GLY A 13 -0.64 4.33 -3.74
C GLY A 13 -1.10 3.79 -5.08
N VAL A 14 -2.21 4.33 -5.59
CA VAL A 14 -2.79 3.94 -6.88
C VAL A 14 -3.01 5.18 -7.73
N GLY A 15 -2.19 5.36 -8.75
CA GLY A 15 -2.38 6.38 -9.78
C GLY A 15 -3.51 6.01 -10.73
N THR A 16 -4.30 6.99 -11.14
CA THR A 16 -5.43 6.78 -12.04
C THR A 16 -5.62 7.93 -13.04
N GLU A 17 -6.28 7.63 -14.14
CA GLU A 17 -6.76 8.65 -15.10
C GLU A 17 -8.13 9.23 -14.71
N ASN A 18 -8.91 8.50 -13.89
CA ASN A 18 -10.23 8.91 -13.46
C ASN A 18 -10.45 8.60 -11.98
N PHE A 19 -10.22 9.61 -11.16
CA PHE A 19 -10.28 9.50 -9.70
C PHE A 19 -11.63 8.97 -9.18
N HIS A 20 -12.73 9.56 -9.64
CA HIS A 20 -14.06 9.20 -9.12
C HIS A 20 -14.48 7.78 -9.51
N GLU A 21 -14.27 7.40 -10.76
CA GLU A 21 -14.59 6.05 -11.23
C GLU A 21 -13.73 4.99 -10.54
N SER A 22 -12.42 5.27 -10.36
CA SER A 22 -11.53 4.36 -9.67
C SER A 22 -11.94 4.17 -8.22
N TRP A 23 -12.23 5.26 -7.50
CA TRP A 23 -12.64 5.15 -6.11
C TRP A 23 -14.01 4.48 -5.97
N LYS A 24 -14.97 4.79 -6.85
CA LYS A 24 -16.26 4.10 -6.91
C LYS A 24 -16.08 2.59 -7.05
N TRP A 25 -15.23 2.17 -7.98
CA TRP A 25 -14.94 0.77 -8.20
C TRP A 25 -14.31 0.12 -6.95
N TYR A 26 -13.35 0.78 -6.28
CA TYR A 26 -12.74 0.26 -5.04
C TYR A 26 -13.72 0.23 -3.86
N ILE A 27 -14.71 1.12 -3.84
CA ILE A 27 -15.83 1.03 -2.88
C ILE A 27 -16.69 -0.20 -3.16
N GLU A 28 -17.07 -0.41 -4.41
CA GLU A 28 -17.96 -1.51 -4.81
C GLU A 28 -17.31 -2.89 -4.66
N MET A 29 -16.03 -3.01 -4.99
CA MET A 29 -15.30 -4.28 -4.95
C MET A 29 -14.73 -4.56 -3.57
N PHE A 30 -14.09 -3.58 -2.92
CA PHE A 30 -13.30 -3.80 -1.71
C PHE A 30 -13.81 -3.03 -0.48
N GLN A 31 -14.96 -2.34 -0.58
CA GLN A 31 -15.53 -1.54 0.52
C GLN A 31 -14.56 -0.48 1.07
N MET A 32 -13.72 0.12 0.19
CA MET A 32 -12.84 1.25 0.53
C MET A 32 -13.65 2.55 0.66
N ASN A 33 -14.59 2.59 1.59
CA ASN A 33 -15.64 3.62 1.69
C ASN A 33 -15.47 4.58 2.87
N VAL A 34 -14.41 4.48 3.65
CA VAL A 34 -14.12 5.44 4.72
C VAL A 34 -12.97 6.33 4.32
N LYS A 35 -13.27 7.60 4.12
CA LYS A 35 -12.28 8.62 3.76
C LYS A 35 -11.48 9.06 5.00
N ILE A 36 -10.16 8.96 4.91
CA ILE A 36 -9.24 9.46 5.94
C ILE A 36 -8.85 10.90 5.61
N LEU A 37 -8.43 11.14 4.36
CA LEU A 37 -7.96 12.41 3.85
C LEU A 37 -8.38 12.54 2.39
N GLU A 38 -8.68 13.76 1.96
CA GLU A 38 -8.86 14.11 0.55
C GLU A 38 -8.40 15.54 0.36
N ASP A 39 -7.56 15.78 -0.62
CA ASP A 39 -7.09 17.12 -0.96
C ASP A 39 -6.85 17.31 -2.46
N ASP A 40 -6.89 18.57 -2.90
CA ASP A 40 -6.58 19.03 -4.25
C ASP A 40 -5.49 20.10 -4.14
N THR A 41 -4.24 19.67 -4.11
CA THR A 41 -3.08 20.52 -3.84
C THR A 41 -1.94 20.26 -4.83
N VAL A 42 -0.84 20.99 -4.66
CA VAL A 42 0.37 20.85 -5.46
C VAL A 42 1.38 19.98 -4.72
N ALA A 43 1.87 18.92 -5.37
CA ALA A 43 2.91 18.05 -4.85
C ALA A 43 4.29 18.72 -5.00
N GLU A 44 4.62 19.64 -4.11
CA GLU A 44 5.84 20.46 -4.18
C GLU A 44 7.11 19.72 -3.77
N ARG A 45 6.98 18.61 -3.02
CA ARG A 45 8.12 17.86 -2.44
C ARG A 45 8.59 16.69 -3.31
N MET A 46 7.78 16.26 -4.28
CA MET A 46 8.07 15.07 -5.12
C MET A 46 8.89 15.40 -6.37
N LEU A 47 9.65 16.48 -6.37
CA LEU A 47 10.41 16.97 -7.53
C LEU A 47 11.30 15.92 -8.19
N PRO A 48 12.03 15.04 -7.46
CA PRO A 48 12.85 14.01 -8.09
C PRO A 48 12.05 13.05 -8.98
N TYR A 49 10.76 12.89 -8.69
CA TYR A 49 9.88 11.94 -9.38
C TYR A 49 8.82 12.57 -10.26
N THR A 50 8.85 13.92 -10.40
CA THR A 50 7.87 14.68 -11.19
C THR A 50 8.53 15.57 -12.25
N GLY A 51 9.71 15.16 -12.74
CA GLY A 51 10.47 15.90 -13.75
C GLY A 51 10.98 17.26 -13.25
N ASN A 52 11.32 17.36 -11.97
CA ASN A 52 11.77 18.59 -11.29
C ASN A 52 10.77 19.76 -11.35
N LYS A 53 9.47 19.46 -11.47
CA LYS A 53 8.40 20.45 -11.49
C LYS A 53 7.30 20.06 -10.52
N PRO A 54 6.79 21.01 -9.70
CA PRO A 54 5.60 20.77 -8.89
C PRO A 54 4.42 20.39 -9.79
N GLN A 55 3.63 19.43 -9.36
CA GLN A 55 2.48 18.93 -10.12
C GLN A 55 1.21 19.05 -9.26
N LYS A 56 0.16 19.66 -9.84
CA LYS A 56 -1.15 19.70 -9.18
C LYS A 56 -1.83 18.34 -9.28
N ARG A 57 -2.43 17.92 -8.17
CA ARG A 57 -3.05 16.60 -8.06
C ARG A 57 -4.29 16.63 -7.17
N HIS A 58 -5.19 15.68 -7.39
CA HIS A 58 -6.26 15.30 -6.50
C HIS A 58 -5.95 13.94 -5.90
N ALA A 59 -6.06 13.78 -4.59
CA ALA A 59 -5.81 12.52 -3.92
C ALA A 59 -6.73 12.30 -2.73
N CYS A 60 -7.03 11.03 -2.45
CA CYS A 60 -7.65 10.65 -1.20
C CYS A 60 -7.02 9.38 -0.62
N ILE A 61 -7.04 9.28 0.71
CA ILE A 61 -6.78 8.03 1.41
C ILE A 61 -8.12 7.43 1.84
N ALA A 62 -8.41 6.25 1.31
CA ALA A 62 -9.63 5.50 1.58
C ALA A 62 -9.31 4.15 2.22
N VAL A 63 -10.06 3.77 3.26
CA VAL A 63 -9.84 2.52 4.01
C VAL A 63 -11.13 1.71 4.13
N ASN A 64 -10.95 0.40 4.37
CA ASN A 64 -11.97 -0.51 4.82
C ASN A 64 -11.78 -0.78 6.33
N LEU A 65 -12.74 -0.39 7.16
CA LEU A 65 -12.64 -0.59 8.62
C LEU A 65 -12.75 -2.05 9.08
N GLN A 66 -12.97 -3.01 8.18
CA GLN A 66 -12.80 -4.43 8.51
C GLN A 66 -11.37 -4.74 8.94
N GLY A 67 -10.40 -3.89 8.56
CA GLY A 67 -8.98 -3.94 8.90
C GLY A 67 -8.10 -4.17 7.68
N GLY A 68 -6.85 -3.79 7.81
CA GLY A 68 -5.86 -3.67 6.75
C GLY A 68 -5.54 -2.20 6.45
N GLY A 69 -4.55 -1.95 5.63
CA GLY A 69 -4.23 -0.62 5.09
C GLY A 69 -5.25 -0.15 4.06
N GLY A 70 -5.10 1.07 3.59
CA GLY A 70 -5.97 1.68 2.59
C GLY A 70 -5.38 1.73 1.19
N PHE A 71 -6.06 2.49 0.34
CA PHE A 71 -5.52 3.01 -0.92
C PHE A 71 -5.33 4.52 -0.82
N GLU A 72 -4.22 5.01 -1.33
CA GLU A 72 -4.09 6.40 -1.72
C GLU A 72 -4.41 6.48 -3.22
N ILE A 73 -5.63 6.93 -3.54
CA ILE A 73 -6.09 7.09 -4.92
C ILE A 73 -5.64 8.46 -5.38
N TRP A 74 -4.93 8.53 -6.50
CA TRP A 74 -4.16 9.69 -6.89
C TRP A 74 -4.31 10.00 -8.38
N GLN A 75 -4.61 11.26 -8.73
CA GLN A 75 -4.74 11.71 -10.12
C GLN A 75 -4.07 13.07 -10.31
N TYR A 76 -3.28 13.22 -11.38
CA TYR A 76 -2.87 14.54 -11.84
C TYR A 76 -4.07 15.35 -12.31
N SER A 77 -4.18 16.61 -11.85
CA SER A 77 -5.25 17.53 -12.27
C SER A 77 -4.77 18.63 -13.23
N GLN A 78 -3.45 18.79 -13.41
CA GLN A 78 -2.87 19.80 -14.26
C GLN A 78 -2.21 19.25 -15.55
N ARG A 79 -1.89 17.96 -15.56
CA ARG A 79 -1.39 17.25 -16.74
C ARG A 79 -2.22 16.00 -16.99
N LYS A 80 -2.23 15.51 -18.23
CA LYS A 80 -2.79 14.21 -18.52
C LYS A 80 -1.87 13.13 -17.92
N PRO A 81 -2.41 12.21 -17.09
CA PRO A 81 -1.64 11.06 -16.64
C PRO A 81 -1.18 10.18 -17.81
N GLU A 82 0.00 9.60 -17.69
CA GLU A 82 0.56 8.69 -18.70
C GLU A 82 0.35 7.24 -18.28
N PRO A 83 -0.50 6.45 -18.98
CA PRO A 83 -0.70 5.05 -18.65
C PRO A 83 0.58 4.24 -18.84
N ILE A 84 0.62 3.04 -18.24
CA ILE A 84 1.72 2.09 -18.47
C ILE A 84 1.72 1.72 -19.96
N PRO A 85 2.84 1.91 -20.69
CA PRO A 85 2.88 1.71 -22.15
C PRO A 85 2.89 0.24 -22.57
N PHE A 86 2.68 -0.68 -21.65
CA PHE A 86 2.68 -2.12 -21.87
C PHE A 86 1.75 -2.83 -20.87
N GLU A 87 1.39 -4.05 -21.18
CA GLU A 87 0.70 -4.91 -20.20
C GLU A 87 1.67 -5.41 -19.13
N VAL A 88 1.38 -5.09 -17.87
CA VAL A 88 2.17 -5.55 -16.73
C VAL A 88 2.07 -7.07 -16.61
N GLN A 89 3.21 -7.71 -16.44
CA GLN A 89 3.32 -9.15 -16.23
C GLN A 89 3.82 -9.44 -14.81
N VAL A 90 3.53 -10.65 -14.33
CA VAL A 90 4.10 -11.16 -13.08
C VAL A 90 5.61 -10.92 -13.03
N GLY A 91 6.12 -10.33 -11.95
CA GLY A 91 7.54 -10.06 -11.76
C GLY A 91 8.11 -8.88 -12.55
N ASP A 92 7.30 -8.05 -13.22
CA ASP A 92 7.77 -6.74 -13.70
C ASP A 92 8.17 -5.87 -12.50
N LEU A 93 9.26 -5.10 -12.63
CA LEU A 93 9.93 -4.40 -11.54
C LEU A 93 9.07 -3.27 -10.99
N GLY A 94 8.87 -3.26 -9.69
CA GLY A 94 7.93 -2.43 -8.96
C GLY A 94 6.76 -3.24 -8.40
N ILE A 95 5.74 -2.56 -7.92
CA ILE A 95 4.54 -3.20 -7.39
C ILE A 95 3.65 -3.62 -8.57
N PHE A 96 3.54 -4.91 -8.84
CA PHE A 96 2.69 -5.41 -9.93
C PHE A 96 1.33 -5.93 -9.45
N ALA A 97 1.16 -6.19 -8.12
CA ALA A 97 -0.13 -6.52 -7.52
C ALA A 97 -0.19 -6.09 -6.06
N ALA A 98 -1.35 -5.61 -5.60
CA ALA A 98 -1.63 -5.38 -4.18
C ALA A 98 -2.36 -6.57 -3.57
N LYS A 99 -2.16 -6.82 -2.26
CA LYS A 99 -2.83 -7.90 -1.53
C LYS A 99 -4.01 -7.36 -0.72
N ILE A 100 -5.20 -7.92 -0.95
CA ILE A 100 -6.44 -7.57 -0.25
C ILE A 100 -6.82 -8.74 0.66
N LYS A 101 -7.13 -8.47 1.91
CA LYS A 101 -7.55 -9.52 2.83
C LYS A 101 -9.01 -9.90 2.66
N SER A 102 -9.29 -11.17 2.93
CA SER A 102 -10.64 -11.69 3.08
C SER A 102 -10.68 -12.73 4.20
N ARG A 103 -11.72 -12.69 5.02
CA ARG A 103 -11.96 -13.72 6.04
C ARG A 103 -12.60 -15.00 5.47
N ASN A 104 -13.06 -14.95 4.22
CA ASN A 104 -13.58 -16.11 3.49
C ASN A 104 -13.36 -15.90 2.00
N VAL A 105 -12.23 -16.39 1.52
CA VAL A 105 -11.78 -16.20 0.13
C VAL A 105 -12.78 -16.72 -0.87
N LYS A 106 -13.33 -17.95 -0.63
CA LYS A 106 -14.28 -18.57 -1.55
C LYS A 106 -15.61 -17.80 -1.63
N ALA A 107 -16.19 -17.44 -0.50
CA ALA A 107 -17.42 -16.65 -0.50
C ALA A 107 -17.22 -15.27 -1.16
N PHE A 108 -16.04 -14.65 -0.96
CA PHE A 108 -15.72 -13.38 -1.57
C PHE A 108 -15.48 -13.51 -3.08
N HIS A 109 -14.83 -14.61 -3.52
CA HIS A 109 -14.71 -14.93 -4.94
C HIS A 109 -16.08 -15.04 -5.60
N ASP A 110 -17.00 -15.82 -5.01
CA ASP A 110 -18.35 -16.05 -5.56
C ASP A 110 -19.15 -14.73 -5.62
N GLU A 111 -19.03 -13.87 -4.59
CA GLU A 111 -19.63 -12.53 -4.58
C GLU A 111 -19.10 -11.65 -5.72
N LEU A 112 -17.77 -11.61 -5.92
CA LEU A 112 -17.18 -10.78 -6.97
C LEU A 112 -17.45 -11.33 -8.37
N LYS A 113 -17.34 -12.65 -8.56
CA LYS A 113 -17.58 -13.31 -9.85
C LYS A 113 -19.00 -13.11 -10.35
N ALA A 114 -19.98 -12.97 -9.44
CA ALA A 114 -21.38 -12.70 -9.79
C ALA A 114 -21.62 -11.29 -10.36
N LYS A 115 -20.75 -10.33 -10.09
CA LYS A 115 -20.92 -8.92 -10.48
C LYS A 115 -19.80 -8.35 -11.34
N TYR A 116 -18.69 -9.10 -11.52
CA TYR A 116 -17.53 -8.60 -12.25
C TYR A 116 -16.81 -9.72 -13.01
N GLU A 117 -16.50 -9.49 -14.28
CA GLU A 117 -15.96 -10.54 -15.16
C GLU A 117 -14.47 -10.82 -14.98
N LYS A 118 -13.68 -9.78 -14.60
CA LYS A 118 -12.21 -9.92 -14.48
C LYS A 118 -11.79 -10.44 -13.10
N VAL A 119 -12.32 -11.60 -12.74
CA VAL A 119 -12.02 -12.35 -11.52
C VAL A 119 -11.50 -13.72 -11.91
N GLY A 120 -10.27 -14.03 -11.51
CA GLY A 120 -9.64 -15.34 -11.74
C GLY A 120 -10.24 -16.42 -10.83
N ASP A 121 -9.97 -17.66 -11.14
CA ASP A 121 -10.45 -18.79 -10.35
C ASP A 121 -9.71 -18.89 -9.01
N VAL A 122 -10.34 -19.54 -8.02
CA VAL A 122 -9.72 -19.81 -6.73
C VAL A 122 -8.58 -20.82 -6.92
N ALA A 123 -7.41 -20.48 -6.43
CA ALA A 123 -6.20 -21.29 -6.46
C ALA A 123 -5.58 -21.36 -5.06
N LYS A 124 -4.45 -22.02 -4.93
CA LYS A 124 -3.68 -22.07 -3.67
C LYS A 124 -2.32 -21.38 -3.85
N THR A 125 -1.96 -20.56 -2.87
CA THR A 125 -0.61 -20.02 -2.74
C THR A 125 0.40 -21.14 -2.41
N PRO A 126 1.72 -20.91 -2.52
CA PRO A 126 2.72 -21.86 -2.03
C PRO A 126 2.57 -22.21 -0.54
N GLU A 127 2.01 -21.33 0.29
CA GLU A 127 1.66 -21.59 1.68
C GLU A 127 0.46 -22.58 1.84
N GLY A 128 -0.21 -22.90 0.74
CA GLY A 128 -1.39 -23.80 0.72
C GLY A 128 -2.72 -23.09 1.03
N LYS A 129 -2.73 -21.77 1.20
CA LYS A 129 -3.94 -20.97 1.47
C LYS A 129 -4.70 -20.64 0.19
N GLU A 130 -6.02 -20.55 0.30
CA GLU A 130 -6.86 -20.12 -0.81
C GLU A 130 -6.60 -18.66 -1.19
N THR A 131 -6.65 -18.38 -2.49
CA THR A 131 -6.44 -17.07 -3.06
C THR A 131 -7.11 -16.99 -4.43
N PHE A 132 -7.38 -15.77 -4.91
CA PHE A 132 -7.73 -15.49 -6.30
C PHE A 132 -7.26 -14.10 -6.68
N ILE A 133 -7.20 -13.84 -7.99
CA ILE A 133 -6.78 -12.56 -8.54
C ILE A 133 -7.98 -11.79 -9.09
N VAL A 134 -8.04 -10.48 -8.84
CA VAL A 134 -8.97 -9.56 -9.48
C VAL A 134 -8.14 -8.57 -10.30
N LYS A 135 -8.59 -8.27 -11.52
CA LYS A 135 -7.99 -7.24 -12.36
C LYS A 135 -8.98 -6.08 -12.49
N ASP A 136 -8.59 -4.86 -12.09
CA ASP A 136 -9.46 -3.70 -12.21
C ASP A 136 -9.62 -3.23 -13.68
N PRO A 137 -10.51 -2.27 -13.97
CA PRO A 137 -10.68 -1.72 -15.31
C PRO A 137 -9.41 -1.07 -15.89
N TRP A 138 -8.49 -0.63 -15.03
CA TRP A 138 -7.25 0.07 -15.38
C TRP A 138 -6.02 -0.84 -15.43
N ASN A 139 -6.25 -2.16 -15.41
CA ASN A 139 -5.24 -3.23 -15.50
C ASN A 139 -4.36 -3.43 -14.25
N ASN A 140 -4.76 -2.94 -13.08
CA ASN A 140 -4.09 -3.28 -11.82
C ASN A 140 -4.56 -4.65 -11.32
N TYR A 141 -3.64 -5.45 -10.79
CA TYR A 141 -3.95 -6.75 -10.22
C TYR A 141 -4.05 -6.67 -8.69
N PHE A 142 -5.05 -7.34 -8.14
CA PHE A 142 -5.26 -7.50 -6.71
C PHE A 142 -5.32 -8.98 -6.37
N GLN A 143 -4.43 -9.44 -5.50
CA GLN A 143 -4.51 -10.78 -4.93
C GLN A 143 -5.37 -10.74 -3.67
N VAL A 144 -6.46 -11.49 -3.65
CA VAL A 144 -7.25 -11.69 -2.43
C VAL A 144 -6.64 -12.84 -1.64
N VAL A 145 -6.30 -12.58 -0.38
CA VAL A 145 -5.63 -13.55 0.52
C VAL A 145 -6.44 -13.79 1.78
N GLU A 146 -6.33 -14.99 2.32
CA GLU A 146 -6.99 -15.39 3.57
C GLU A 146 -6.35 -14.69 4.77
N ASP A 147 -7.18 -13.97 5.56
CA ASP A 147 -6.81 -13.36 6.83
C ASP A 147 -8.05 -13.16 7.71
N ASP A 148 -8.10 -13.83 8.84
CA ASP A 148 -9.24 -13.86 9.77
C ASP A 148 -9.32 -12.63 10.69
N TYR A 149 -8.26 -11.82 10.75
CA TYR A 149 -8.25 -10.65 11.62
C TYR A 149 -9.33 -9.65 11.22
N VAL A 150 -10.11 -9.17 12.19
CA VAL A 150 -11.14 -8.15 12.01
C VAL A 150 -10.95 -7.02 13.01
N PHE A 151 -10.74 -5.80 12.50
CA PHE A 151 -10.64 -4.61 13.34
C PHE A 151 -12.01 -4.13 13.83
N ILE A 152 -12.92 -3.82 12.90
CA ILE A 152 -14.33 -3.52 13.18
C ILE A 152 -15.18 -4.35 12.23
N ASP A 153 -16.01 -5.24 12.75
CA ASP A 153 -16.86 -6.08 11.91
C ASP A 153 -17.89 -5.23 11.14
N LYS A 154 -17.63 -5.05 9.85
CA LYS A 154 -18.49 -4.32 8.90
C LYS A 154 -19.47 -5.24 8.16
N LYS A 155 -19.49 -6.54 8.50
CA LYS A 155 -20.32 -7.56 7.84
C LYS A 155 -20.03 -7.71 6.35
N CYS A 156 -18.80 -7.38 5.92
CA CYS A 156 -18.32 -7.59 4.56
C CYS A 156 -17.26 -8.70 4.52
N LEU A 157 -17.02 -9.25 3.35
CA LEU A 157 -16.04 -10.32 3.15
C LEU A 157 -14.64 -9.77 2.90
N SER A 158 -14.52 -8.57 2.30
CA SER A 158 -13.26 -7.89 2.07
C SER A 158 -12.77 -7.13 3.29
N GLY A 159 -11.47 -6.96 3.37
CA GLY A 159 -10.82 -5.94 4.22
C GLY A 159 -9.96 -5.00 3.40
N GLY A 160 -9.01 -4.33 4.04
CA GLY A 160 -8.04 -3.45 3.41
C GLY A 160 -6.84 -4.19 2.82
N THR A 161 -5.82 -3.41 2.46
CA THR A 161 -4.56 -3.95 1.95
C THR A 161 -3.74 -4.60 3.07
N VAL A 162 -3.13 -5.74 2.78
CA VAL A 162 -2.27 -6.47 3.73
C VAL A 162 -0.92 -6.81 3.13
N GLY A 163 -0.57 -6.18 2.01
CA GLY A 163 0.71 -6.39 1.37
C GLY A 163 0.74 -6.02 -0.09
N ALA A 164 1.85 -6.36 -0.71
CA ALA A 164 2.07 -6.23 -2.14
C ALA A 164 2.92 -7.38 -2.68
N MET A 165 2.80 -7.62 -3.98
CA MET A 165 3.75 -8.40 -4.77
C MET A 165 4.65 -7.43 -5.53
N ILE A 166 5.94 -7.58 -5.35
CA ILE A 166 6.96 -6.67 -5.87
C ILE A 166 7.92 -7.46 -6.74
N GLY A 167 8.01 -7.07 -8.00
CA GLY A 167 9.00 -7.60 -8.91
C GLY A 167 10.38 -7.03 -8.60
N VAL A 168 11.37 -7.90 -8.46
CA VAL A 168 12.76 -7.54 -8.17
C VAL A 168 13.70 -8.32 -9.09
N THR A 169 14.91 -7.77 -9.30
CA THR A 169 15.94 -8.46 -10.09
C THR A 169 16.68 -9.53 -9.30
N ASP A 170 16.77 -9.34 -7.96
CA ASP A 170 17.56 -10.21 -7.08
C ASP A 170 16.97 -10.21 -5.66
N ILE A 171 16.59 -11.38 -5.15
CA ILE A 171 15.97 -11.55 -3.83
C ILE A 171 16.93 -11.16 -2.69
N GLU A 172 18.18 -11.60 -2.78
CA GLU A 172 19.19 -11.36 -1.73
C GLU A 172 19.49 -9.87 -1.57
N ARG A 173 19.54 -9.15 -2.70
CA ARG A 173 19.66 -7.67 -2.69
C ARG A 173 18.41 -7.01 -2.11
N ALA A 174 17.23 -7.49 -2.49
CA ALA A 174 15.96 -6.96 -1.99
C ALA A 174 15.80 -7.14 -0.47
N PHE A 175 16.36 -8.20 0.11
CA PHE A 175 16.35 -8.43 1.56
C PHE A 175 16.96 -7.28 2.35
N SER A 176 17.94 -6.55 1.80
CA SER A 176 18.54 -5.41 2.48
C SER A 176 17.51 -4.29 2.78
N VAL A 177 16.46 -4.15 1.96
CA VAL A 177 15.36 -3.21 2.20
C VAL A 177 14.22 -3.91 2.94
N TYR A 178 13.65 -4.96 2.35
CA TYR A 178 12.39 -5.51 2.85
C TYR A 178 12.55 -6.27 4.17
N ARG A 179 13.67 -6.96 4.38
CA ARG A 179 13.98 -7.64 5.62
C ARG A 179 14.71 -6.74 6.61
N ASP A 180 15.82 -6.12 6.17
CA ASP A 180 16.77 -5.50 7.09
C ASP A 180 16.37 -4.06 7.47
N VAL A 181 15.67 -3.32 6.59
CA VAL A 181 15.13 -1.98 6.88
C VAL A 181 13.69 -2.06 7.36
N LEU A 182 12.81 -2.74 6.62
CA LEU A 182 11.38 -2.78 6.93
C LEU A 182 11.01 -3.81 8.00
N GLY A 183 11.90 -4.76 8.34
CA GLY A 183 11.69 -5.74 9.40
C GLY A 183 10.74 -6.87 9.04
N TYR A 184 10.59 -7.21 7.76
CA TYR A 184 9.90 -8.42 7.31
C TYR A 184 10.87 -9.61 7.36
N ASP A 185 11.24 -10.00 8.57
CA ASP A 185 12.36 -10.88 8.90
C ASP A 185 12.07 -12.38 8.83
N THR A 186 10.82 -12.76 8.62
CA THR A 186 10.39 -14.15 8.55
C THR A 186 10.08 -14.54 7.12
N VAL A 187 10.87 -15.47 6.58
CA VAL A 187 10.59 -16.12 5.29
C VAL A 187 9.52 -17.19 5.52
N VAL A 188 8.34 -16.99 4.92
CA VAL A 188 7.22 -17.95 5.00
C VAL A 188 7.40 -19.08 3.98
N TYR A 189 7.81 -18.71 2.77
CA TYR A 189 8.25 -19.62 1.71
C TYR A 189 9.26 -18.95 0.80
N ASP A 190 10.09 -19.76 0.17
CA ASP A 190 11.02 -19.43 -0.91
C ASP A 190 10.93 -20.56 -1.95
N GLU A 191 10.13 -20.33 -2.98
CA GLU A 191 9.75 -21.36 -3.93
C GLU A 191 10.07 -20.94 -5.38
N THR A 192 10.48 -21.91 -6.19
CA THR A 192 10.76 -21.71 -7.60
C THR A 192 9.91 -22.64 -8.45
N GLY A 193 9.15 -22.09 -9.40
CA GLY A 193 8.28 -22.90 -10.26
C GLY A 193 7.35 -22.07 -11.12
N ILE A 194 6.36 -22.75 -11.67
CA ILE A 194 5.15 -22.19 -12.29
C ILE A 194 4.03 -22.33 -11.28
N PHE A 195 3.27 -21.28 -11.04
CA PHE A 195 2.33 -21.20 -9.92
C PHE A 195 0.89 -21.04 -10.41
N ALA A 196 0.00 -21.93 -9.99
CA ALA A 196 -1.41 -21.92 -10.40
C ALA A 196 -2.15 -20.62 -9.99
N ASP A 197 -1.78 -20.00 -8.86
CA ASP A 197 -2.37 -18.74 -8.39
C ASP A 197 -1.95 -17.52 -9.22
N PHE A 198 -0.99 -17.66 -10.13
CA PHE A 198 -0.61 -16.65 -11.11
C PHE A 198 -1.31 -16.80 -12.47
N ALA A 199 -1.99 -17.93 -12.72
CA ALA A 199 -2.53 -18.26 -14.04
C ALA A 199 -3.45 -17.20 -14.65
N PHE A 200 -4.13 -16.38 -13.83
CA PHE A 200 -4.99 -15.30 -14.31
C PHE A 200 -4.23 -14.02 -14.67
N MET A 201 -2.98 -13.87 -14.25
CA MET A 201 -2.15 -12.71 -14.56
C MET A 201 -1.37 -12.90 -15.87
N ASN A 202 -1.07 -11.82 -16.56
CA ASN A 202 -0.21 -11.86 -17.73
C ASN A 202 1.16 -12.46 -17.36
N GLY A 203 1.63 -13.43 -18.15
CA GLY A 203 2.87 -14.16 -17.89
C GLY A 203 2.78 -15.18 -16.74
N GLY A 204 1.58 -15.46 -16.22
CA GLY A 204 1.40 -16.39 -15.10
C GLY A 204 1.76 -17.84 -15.37
N ASP A 205 2.00 -18.20 -16.63
CA ASP A 205 2.45 -19.51 -17.11
C ASP A 205 3.98 -19.68 -17.15
N GLN A 206 4.74 -18.63 -16.79
CA GLN A 206 6.21 -18.62 -16.77
C GLN A 206 6.77 -19.07 -15.42
N LYS A 207 8.08 -19.27 -15.39
CA LYS A 207 8.80 -19.69 -14.18
C LYS A 207 9.29 -18.50 -13.36
N TYR A 208 9.01 -18.54 -12.06
CA TYR A 208 9.36 -17.51 -11.09
C TYR A 208 10.04 -18.09 -9.86
N ARG A 209 10.90 -17.28 -9.19
CA ARG A 209 11.22 -17.48 -7.78
C ARG A 209 10.38 -16.50 -6.97
N ARG A 210 9.69 -17.00 -5.95
CA ARG A 210 8.79 -16.24 -5.07
C ARG A 210 9.21 -16.39 -3.63
N VAL A 211 9.33 -15.27 -2.94
CA VAL A 211 9.63 -15.26 -1.49
C VAL A 211 8.59 -14.43 -0.78
N LEU A 212 7.84 -15.04 0.12
CA LEU A 212 6.88 -14.34 0.98
C LEU A 212 7.54 -14.03 2.32
N LEU A 213 7.52 -12.76 2.68
CA LEU A 213 8.07 -12.23 3.91
C LEU A 213 6.95 -11.74 4.84
N ARG A 214 7.10 -12.02 6.15
CA ARG A 214 6.29 -11.46 7.24
C ARG A 214 7.18 -10.90 8.33
N SER A 215 6.66 -9.99 9.14
CA SER A 215 7.35 -9.54 10.34
C SER A 215 7.08 -10.50 11.49
N SER A 216 8.13 -10.89 12.24
CA SER A 216 8.00 -11.63 13.49
C SER A 216 7.51 -10.75 14.64
N ARG A 217 7.59 -9.43 14.48
CA ARG A 217 7.20 -8.44 15.49
C ARG A 217 5.68 -8.22 15.47
N LYS A 218 5.06 -8.12 16.64
CA LYS A 218 3.66 -7.71 16.72
C LYS A 218 3.54 -6.24 16.32
N PRO A 219 2.55 -5.89 15.47
CA PRO A 219 2.26 -4.50 15.14
C PRO A 219 1.99 -3.69 16.42
N LYS A 220 2.60 -2.51 16.51
CA LYS A 220 2.39 -1.56 17.61
C LYS A 220 2.32 -0.13 17.06
N GLY A 221 1.63 0.76 17.76
CA GLY A 221 1.43 2.13 17.34
C GLY A 221 -0.04 2.51 17.24
N ALA A 222 -0.26 3.76 16.90
CA ALA A 222 -1.60 4.36 16.91
C ALA A 222 -2.60 3.65 16.00
N PHE A 223 -2.16 3.25 14.81
CA PHE A 223 -3.01 2.63 13.79
C PHE A 223 -2.78 1.12 13.65
N ALA A 224 -1.90 0.53 14.45
CA ALA A 224 -1.51 -0.87 14.34
C ALA A 224 -2.68 -1.85 14.39
N GLU A 225 -3.70 -1.58 15.23
CA GLU A 225 -4.91 -2.42 15.26
C GLU A 225 -5.75 -2.32 13.99
N LEU A 226 -5.80 -1.16 13.33
CA LEU A 226 -6.49 -1.04 12.04
C LEU A 226 -5.74 -1.79 10.95
N MET A 227 -4.41 -1.56 10.84
CA MET A 227 -3.59 -2.14 9.78
C MET A 227 -3.41 -3.65 9.93
N GLY A 228 -3.27 -4.16 11.17
CA GLY A 228 -3.04 -5.57 11.42
C GLY A 228 -1.69 -6.07 10.92
N ASN A 229 -1.59 -7.38 10.70
CA ASN A 229 -0.41 -8.01 10.10
C ASN A 229 -0.39 -7.80 8.58
N SER A 230 0.82 -7.79 8.03
CA SER A 230 1.02 -7.63 6.58
C SER A 230 2.16 -8.52 6.07
N SER A 231 2.26 -8.63 4.75
CA SER A 231 3.29 -9.42 4.09
C SER A 231 3.80 -8.73 2.83
N ILE A 232 5.06 -8.94 2.52
CA ILE A 232 5.67 -8.53 1.24
C ILE A 232 6.05 -9.79 0.50
N GLU A 233 5.69 -9.86 -0.77
CA GLU A 233 6.08 -10.96 -1.63
C GLU A 233 7.00 -10.45 -2.73
N LEU A 234 8.23 -10.98 -2.74
CA LEU A 234 9.24 -10.66 -3.74
C LEU A 234 9.19 -11.70 -4.85
N VAL A 235 9.19 -11.26 -6.11
CA VAL A 235 9.07 -12.13 -7.27
C VAL A 235 10.14 -11.82 -8.30
N VAL A 236 10.90 -12.83 -8.69
CA VAL A 236 11.90 -12.76 -9.79
C VAL A 236 11.39 -13.54 -10.97
N ALA A 237 11.31 -12.90 -12.14
CA ALA A 237 11.05 -13.56 -13.42
C ALA A 237 12.31 -14.29 -13.88
N LEU A 238 12.22 -15.59 -14.18
CA LEU A 238 13.36 -16.43 -14.54
C LEU A 238 13.47 -16.66 -16.05
N ASP A 239 12.35 -16.63 -16.76
CA ASP A 239 12.27 -16.96 -18.19
C ASP A 239 12.29 -15.73 -19.11
N ARG A 240 12.31 -14.52 -18.54
CA ARG A 240 12.31 -13.26 -19.30
C ARG A 240 13.04 -12.15 -18.57
N GLN A 241 13.36 -11.10 -19.30
CA GLN A 241 13.81 -9.83 -18.72
C GLN A 241 12.58 -9.04 -18.23
N PRO A 242 12.48 -8.72 -16.91
CA PRO A 242 11.38 -7.90 -16.39
C PRO A 242 11.52 -6.45 -16.84
N ARG A 243 10.38 -5.75 -16.99
CA ARG A 243 10.33 -4.33 -17.32
C ARG A 243 10.06 -3.50 -16.07
N LYS A 244 10.60 -2.30 -16.01
CA LYS A 244 10.29 -1.35 -14.94
C LYS A 244 8.92 -0.71 -15.20
N ILE A 245 7.99 -0.86 -14.25
CA ILE A 245 6.60 -0.36 -14.39
C ILE A 245 6.57 1.18 -14.49
N PHE A 246 7.45 1.88 -13.77
CA PHE A 246 7.50 3.35 -13.75
C PHE A 246 8.67 3.96 -14.56
N GLU A 247 9.32 3.18 -15.43
CA GLU A 247 10.40 3.74 -16.24
C GLU A 247 9.90 4.85 -17.18
N GLY A 248 10.54 6.02 -17.10
CA GLY A 248 10.19 7.19 -17.93
C GLY A 248 8.86 7.86 -17.59
N ARG A 249 8.20 7.45 -16.50
CA ARG A 249 6.92 7.98 -16.05
C ARG A 249 7.07 8.72 -14.71
N TYR A 250 6.10 9.54 -14.37
CA TYR A 250 6.14 10.31 -13.14
C TYR A 250 5.44 9.57 -12.00
N TRP A 251 5.90 9.81 -10.79
CA TRP A 251 5.19 9.43 -9.57
C TRP A 251 3.75 9.99 -9.63
N GLY A 252 2.76 9.13 -9.43
CA GLY A 252 1.35 9.47 -9.56
C GLY A 252 0.73 9.20 -10.93
N ASP A 253 1.50 8.77 -11.94
CA ASP A 253 0.93 8.19 -13.15
C ASP A 253 0.21 6.85 -12.86
N PRO A 254 -0.74 6.39 -13.69
CA PRO A 254 -1.56 5.21 -13.44
C PRO A 254 -0.75 3.95 -13.09
N GLY A 255 -1.26 3.16 -12.15
CA GLY A 255 -0.62 1.95 -11.62
C GLY A 255 -0.33 2.06 -10.12
N PHE A 256 0.32 1.06 -9.54
CA PHE A 256 0.70 1.09 -8.13
C PHE A 256 1.97 1.93 -7.94
N ILE A 257 1.82 3.11 -7.33
CA ILE A 257 2.85 4.14 -7.24
C ILE A 257 3.91 3.80 -6.17
N GLN A 258 3.45 3.48 -4.96
CA GLN A 258 4.28 3.18 -3.79
C GLN A 258 3.56 2.28 -2.80
N ILE A 259 4.34 1.71 -1.89
CA ILE A 259 3.85 1.11 -0.65
C ILE A 259 4.24 2.01 0.52
N CYS A 260 3.26 2.38 1.34
CA CYS A 260 3.43 3.32 2.45
C CYS A 260 3.33 2.62 3.80
N PHE A 261 4.24 2.96 4.71
CA PHE A 261 4.30 2.45 6.07
C PHE A 261 4.04 3.57 7.09
N ASP A 262 3.14 3.31 8.04
CA ASP A 262 3.02 4.15 9.24
C ASP A 262 4.20 3.88 10.17
N ILE A 263 4.85 4.96 10.60
CA ILE A 263 6.03 4.87 11.45
C ILE A 263 5.94 5.81 12.66
N THR A 264 6.82 5.58 13.59
CA THR A 264 7.03 6.47 14.74
C THR A 264 8.51 6.79 14.88
N ASN A 265 8.83 8.08 15.03
CA ASN A 265 10.17 8.65 15.14
C ASN A 265 10.97 8.60 13.83
N MET A 266 10.55 9.44 12.88
CA MET A 266 11.15 9.55 11.55
C MET A 266 12.65 9.87 11.58
N GLN A 267 13.11 10.63 12.56
CA GLN A 267 14.53 10.99 12.67
C GLN A 267 15.43 9.77 12.95
N GLU A 268 14.99 8.88 13.85
CA GLU A 268 15.74 7.67 14.14
C GLU A 268 15.66 6.66 12.98
N LEU A 269 14.50 6.60 12.30
CA LEU A 269 14.37 5.81 11.08
C LEU A 269 15.31 6.32 9.98
N ARG A 270 15.43 7.65 9.79
CA ARG A 270 16.38 8.25 8.84
C ARG A 270 17.81 7.78 9.09
N LYS A 271 18.30 7.95 10.31
CA LYS A 271 19.65 7.52 10.69
C LYS A 271 19.87 6.03 10.43
N PHE A 272 18.85 5.23 10.71
CA PHE A 272 18.94 3.79 10.48
C PHE A 272 18.99 3.47 8.98
N CYS A 273 18.11 4.05 8.16
CA CYS A 273 18.13 3.86 6.71
C CYS A 273 19.47 4.30 6.09
N GLU A 274 19.98 5.47 6.48
CA GLU A 274 21.29 5.96 6.05
C GLU A 274 22.43 4.99 6.43
N SER A 275 22.39 4.44 7.65
CA SER A 275 23.39 3.47 8.12
C SER A 275 23.38 2.16 7.34
N LYS A 276 22.24 1.84 6.70
CA LYS A 276 22.04 0.68 5.83
C LYS A 276 22.31 0.97 4.35
N GLY A 277 22.66 2.21 4.01
CA GLY A 277 22.90 2.63 2.62
C GLY A 277 21.64 3.01 1.82
N PHE A 278 20.52 3.25 2.52
CA PHE A 278 19.25 3.67 1.92
C PHE A 278 18.83 5.06 2.42
N PRO A 279 19.50 6.14 1.97
CA PRO A 279 19.11 7.49 2.33
C PRO A 279 17.72 7.83 1.78
N PHE A 280 17.01 8.72 2.44
CA PHE A 280 15.73 9.22 1.90
C PHE A 280 15.96 10.00 0.60
N THR A 281 15.19 9.67 -0.41
CA THR A 281 15.21 10.34 -1.73
C THR A 281 14.30 11.56 -1.76
N VAL A 282 13.25 11.55 -0.95
CA VAL A 282 12.38 12.69 -0.65
C VAL A 282 12.17 12.78 0.84
N ASP A 283 12.16 14.02 1.35
CA ASP A 283 11.88 14.32 2.75
C ASP A 283 11.03 15.59 2.83
N SER A 284 9.83 15.48 3.39
CA SER A 284 8.93 16.63 3.52
C SER A 284 9.36 17.62 4.59
N CYS A 285 10.22 17.21 5.54
CA CYS A 285 10.66 18.01 6.68
C CYS A 285 12.17 17.86 6.93
N PRO A 286 13.04 18.26 5.97
CA PRO A 286 14.48 18.05 6.08
C PRO A 286 15.10 18.76 7.27
N ASN A 287 14.51 19.87 7.74
CA ASN A 287 14.98 20.67 8.88
C ASN A 287 14.15 20.47 10.15
N ASN A 288 13.46 19.33 10.30
CA ASN A 288 12.55 19.04 11.42
C ASN A 288 11.35 20.00 11.55
N GLU A 289 10.99 20.64 10.47
CA GLU A 289 9.76 21.42 10.37
C GLU A 289 8.55 20.48 10.39
N ARG A 290 7.36 21.03 10.61
CA ARG A 290 6.12 20.27 10.46
C ARG A 290 5.57 20.51 9.07
N PHE A 291 5.33 19.43 8.35
CA PHE A 291 4.59 19.50 7.10
C PHE A 291 3.09 19.54 7.40
N ASP A 292 2.41 20.57 6.95
CA ASP A 292 0.96 20.66 7.02
C ASP A 292 0.37 19.89 5.82
N MET A 293 -0.39 18.84 6.14
CA MET A 293 -1.07 17.99 5.16
C MET A 293 -2.54 18.43 5.00
N GLY A 294 -2.84 19.71 5.28
CA GLY A 294 -4.17 20.29 5.29
C GLY A 294 -4.91 20.04 6.60
N GLU A 295 -5.69 18.98 6.68
CA GLU A 295 -6.45 18.65 7.88
C GLU A 295 -5.61 17.96 8.96
N ALA A 296 -4.55 17.27 8.57
CA ALA A 296 -3.58 16.62 9.42
C ALA A 296 -2.22 17.30 9.31
N SER A 297 -1.31 17.01 10.21
CA SER A 297 0.10 17.33 10.05
C SER A 297 0.94 16.09 10.32
N GLY A 298 2.06 16.00 9.64
CA GLY A 298 2.93 14.85 9.74
C GLY A 298 4.28 15.07 9.10
N HIS A 299 4.94 13.99 8.81
CA HIS A 299 6.22 13.92 8.14
C HIS A 299 6.18 12.73 7.20
N PHE A 300 6.37 12.94 5.91
CA PHE A 300 6.52 11.85 4.95
C PHE A 300 7.91 11.87 4.30
N THR A 301 8.38 10.70 3.96
CA THR A 301 9.67 10.49 3.30
C THR A 301 9.56 9.31 2.33
N TYR A 302 10.48 9.28 1.36
CA TYR A 302 10.60 8.17 0.42
C TYR A 302 12.01 7.60 0.41
N LEU A 303 12.12 6.32 0.16
CA LEU A 303 13.34 5.65 -0.30
C LEU A 303 12.99 4.73 -1.48
N GLU A 304 14.01 4.32 -2.21
CA GLU A 304 13.89 3.34 -3.28
C GLU A 304 14.57 2.02 -2.86
N ASP A 305 13.99 0.90 -3.30
CA ASP A 305 14.77 -0.34 -3.34
C ASP A 305 15.78 -0.31 -4.51
N GLN A 306 16.55 -1.38 -4.68
CA GLN A 306 17.60 -1.45 -5.70
C GLN A 306 17.06 -1.47 -7.15
N ASP A 307 15.78 -1.72 -7.34
CA ASP A 307 15.11 -1.78 -8.64
C ASP A 307 14.26 -0.52 -8.92
N GLY A 308 14.19 0.41 -7.94
CA GLY A 308 13.49 1.69 -8.03
C GLY A 308 12.04 1.63 -7.54
N THR A 309 11.65 0.59 -6.79
CA THR A 309 10.35 0.55 -6.12
C THR A 309 10.29 1.59 -5.02
N LEU A 310 9.27 2.45 -5.07
CA LEU A 310 9.10 3.51 -4.08
C LEU A 310 8.47 2.99 -2.79
N ILE A 311 9.13 3.27 -1.69
CA ILE A 311 8.70 2.98 -0.32
C ILE A 311 8.53 4.29 0.41
N GLU A 312 7.31 4.52 0.87
CA GLU A 312 6.96 5.72 1.62
C GLU A 312 6.90 5.42 3.11
N PHE A 313 7.34 6.37 3.92
CA PHE A 313 7.13 6.38 5.37
C PHE A 313 6.33 7.61 5.76
N VAL A 314 5.32 7.43 6.61
CA VAL A 314 4.51 8.52 7.13
C VAL A 314 4.50 8.47 8.66
N GLU A 315 4.90 9.58 9.29
CA GLU A 315 4.73 9.81 10.71
C GLU A 315 3.62 10.85 10.91
N THR A 316 2.50 10.44 11.50
CA THR A 316 1.39 11.36 11.80
C THR A 316 1.67 12.10 13.10
N HIS A 317 1.65 13.43 13.06
CA HIS A 317 1.88 14.29 14.24
C HIS A 317 0.59 14.79 14.87
N LYS A 318 -0.48 14.98 14.08
CA LYS A 318 -1.75 15.54 14.52
C LYS A 318 -2.93 14.95 13.74
N ILE A 319 -3.97 14.56 14.46
CA ILE A 319 -5.21 14.02 13.87
C ILE A 319 -6.37 14.91 14.31
N PRO A 320 -7.16 15.49 13.38
CA PRO A 320 -8.37 16.22 13.73
C PRO A 320 -9.46 15.24 14.16
N VAL A 321 -10.06 15.48 15.34
CA VAL A 321 -11.20 14.68 15.85
C VAL A 321 -12.52 15.40 15.64
N MET A 322 -12.56 16.69 15.91
CA MET A 322 -13.73 17.54 15.74
C MET A 322 -13.33 18.88 15.16
N LYS A 323 -13.33 18.99 13.83
CA LYS A 323 -12.89 20.19 13.09
C LYS A 323 -13.58 21.46 13.56
N LYS A 324 -14.91 21.43 13.74
CA LYS A 324 -15.71 22.58 14.18
C LYS A 324 -15.33 23.12 15.56
N LEU A 325 -14.74 22.30 16.42
CA LEU A 325 -14.32 22.67 17.78
C LEU A 325 -12.80 22.78 17.90
N GLY A 326 -12.04 22.60 16.82
CA GLY A 326 -10.57 22.64 16.84
C GLY A 326 -9.94 21.51 17.67
N TRP A 327 -10.71 20.46 18.00
CA TRP A 327 -10.20 19.37 18.84
C TRP A 327 -9.36 18.42 17.99
N ASN A 328 -8.10 18.26 18.43
CA ASN A 328 -7.11 17.43 17.75
C ASN A 328 -6.43 16.49 18.75
N ILE A 329 -6.01 15.32 18.27
CA ILE A 329 -5.11 14.43 19.01
C ILE A 329 -3.68 14.77 18.61
N ASN A 330 -2.85 15.16 19.60
CA ASN A 330 -1.42 15.33 19.39
C ASN A 330 -0.73 13.97 19.54
N MET A 331 -0.17 13.47 18.42
CA MET A 331 0.44 12.15 18.37
C MET A 331 1.84 12.13 18.99
N LEU A 332 2.52 13.28 19.04
CA LEU A 332 3.88 13.39 19.58
C LEU A 332 3.95 13.31 21.11
N THR A 333 2.86 13.70 21.80
CA THR A 333 2.81 13.73 23.27
C THR A 333 2.16 12.51 23.91
N ARG A 334 1.48 11.67 23.12
CA ARG A 334 0.87 10.44 23.63
C ARG A 334 1.87 9.28 23.71
N ASN A 335 1.52 8.24 24.43
CA ASN A 335 2.29 7.00 24.38
C ASN A 335 2.27 6.44 22.95
N ARG A 336 3.44 6.41 22.29
CA ARG A 336 3.62 6.08 20.89
C ARG A 336 3.28 4.63 20.55
N GLU A 337 3.42 3.71 21.50
CA GLU A 337 3.14 2.27 21.30
C GLU A 337 1.66 1.91 21.43
N LYS A 338 0.87 2.76 22.11
CA LYS A 338 -0.55 2.45 22.35
C LYS A 338 -1.42 2.76 21.14
N PRO A 339 -2.33 1.84 20.76
CA PRO A 339 -3.28 2.08 19.67
C PRO A 339 -4.25 3.22 20.03
N LEU A 340 -4.84 3.81 19.01
CA LEU A 340 -5.96 4.74 19.15
C LEU A 340 -7.22 3.97 19.57
N PRO A 341 -8.10 4.58 20.38
CA PRO A 341 -9.34 3.95 20.78
C PRO A 341 -10.23 3.62 19.57
N ARG A 342 -10.73 2.40 19.48
CA ARG A 342 -11.56 1.91 18.36
C ARG A 342 -12.82 2.74 18.12
N PHE A 343 -13.35 3.42 19.17
CA PHE A 343 -14.53 4.26 19.03
C PHE A 343 -14.31 5.42 18.02
N LEU A 344 -13.09 5.97 17.93
CA LEU A 344 -12.76 7.02 16.96
C LEU A 344 -12.99 6.54 15.53
N PHE A 345 -12.52 5.35 15.22
CA PHE A 345 -12.72 4.73 13.90
C PHE A 345 -14.20 4.36 13.66
N LYS A 346 -14.92 3.94 14.70
CA LYS A 346 -16.38 3.69 14.60
C LYS A 346 -17.13 4.96 14.20
N VAL A 347 -16.78 6.11 14.80
CA VAL A 347 -17.36 7.41 14.43
C VAL A 347 -17.04 7.77 12.99
N MET A 348 -15.78 7.62 12.56
CA MET A 348 -15.41 7.83 11.15
C MET A 348 -16.22 6.94 10.21
N GLY A 349 -16.44 5.69 10.58
CA GLY A 349 -17.25 4.73 9.80
C GLY A 349 -18.74 5.04 9.69
N LEU A 350 -19.25 6.07 10.38
CA LEU A 350 -20.60 6.59 10.17
C LEU A 350 -20.70 7.50 8.93
N PHE A 351 -19.59 8.09 8.52
CA PHE A 351 -19.47 9.00 7.39
C PHE A 351 -18.90 8.27 6.17
N LYS A 352 -19.61 7.20 5.73
CA LYS A 352 -19.23 6.47 4.53
C LYS A 352 -19.40 7.34 3.29
N VAL A 353 -18.41 7.31 2.42
CA VAL A 353 -18.51 7.92 1.10
C VAL A 353 -19.39 7.04 0.22
N LYS A 354 -20.32 7.68 -0.49
CA LYS A 354 -21.09 7.12 -1.60
C LYS A 354 -20.77 7.98 -2.80
N LEU A 355 -20.26 7.37 -3.84
CA LEU A 355 -20.05 8.02 -5.13
C LEU A 355 -21.17 7.56 -6.06
N ASP A 356 -21.96 8.51 -6.53
CA ASP A 356 -23.09 8.27 -7.45
C ASP A 356 -22.61 7.87 -8.84
#